data_62100eea0bd16286d448cdc9d703b3d7
#
_entry.id   62100eea0bd16286d448cdc9d703b3d7
#
_cell.length_a   1.000
_cell.length_b   1.000
_cell.length_c   1.000
_cell.angle_alpha   90.00
_cell.angle_beta   90.00
_cell.angle_gamma   90.00
#
_symmetry.space_group_name_H-M   'P 1'
#
loop_
_entity.id
_entity.type
_entity.pdbx_description
1 polymer ?
#
loop_
_entity_poly.entity_id
_entity_poly.type
_entity_poly.pdbx_seq_one_letter_code
_entity_poly.pdbx_strand_id
1 'polypeptide(L)'
;MKLKVLKFFAYSLILSLFSFNAFAAGKLNLYNWADYTPDELIKKFEAETGIQVIVDTYDSNETLLAKLQASGGSSGYDLAVPSQHFVEIMIKEELLEMVSGIKDMPNYKYVAKQFQGPSFDPGQNYSTPYQMGSASFAYRADSYSGNGSSMMEFFKPSSDVCGKLAVFKSPEEVVNMAHLALGSGFCSEDPNEMQAVMDLLVEQKKCVAVYSSEGINDRLKSGEVIMHAHWDGYSQVGKWEGVDDLTYAYPKEGVVGWFDSLVMPKGAKNIENAKTFMNFLMHPENMAMLSNFAAYANAIPESVNYLTEEMKNATNIQVPDGIPVVFGQACNKKAQSLIDKVWTKTMQ
;
A
#
# COMPACT_ATOMS: atom_id res chain seq x y z
N MET A 1 -16.32 1.51 93.01
CA MET A 1 -15.63 2.42 92.07
C MET A 1 -14.78 1.57 91.12
N LYS A 2 -15.23 1.26 89.91
CA LYS A 2 -14.47 0.49 88.96
C LYS A 2 -14.51 1.27 87.62
N LEU A 3 -13.34 1.76 87.19
CA LEU A 3 -13.10 2.47 85.98
C LEU A 3 -13.13 1.47 84.77
N LYS A 4 -14.00 1.67 83.84
CA LYS A 4 -14.01 0.91 82.54
C LYS A 4 -13.18 1.67 81.54
N VAL A 5 -12.09 1.05 81.12
CA VAL A 5 -11.23 1.51 80.03
C VAL A 5 -11.87 1.09 78.65
N LEU A 6 -12.22 2.07 77.87
CA LEU A 6 -12.77 1.88 76.53
C LEU A 6 -11.62 1.79 75.48
N LYS A 7 -11.42 0.63 74.91
CA LYS A 7 -10.42 0.43 73.82
C LYS A 7 -11.04 0.86 72.48
N PHE A 8 -10.54 1.95 71.90
CA PHE A 8 -10.81 2.35 70.55
C PHE A 8 -9.93 1.52 69.59
N PHE A 9 -10.55 0.67 68.76
CA PHE A 9 -9.91 0.02 67.61
C PHE A 9 -9.96 0.98 66.38
N ALA A 10 -8.82 1.57 66.08
CA ALA A 10 -8.67 2.33 64.83
C ALA A 10 -8.47 1.34 63.67
N TYR A 11 -9.49 1.18 62.82
CA TYR A 11 -9.35 0.50 61.53
C TYR A 11 -8.69 1.46 60.52
N SER A 12 -7.39 1.27 60.26
CA SER A 12 -6.69 1.93 59.16
C SER A 12 -7.13 1.28 57.84
N LEU A 13 -8.02 1.95 57.11
CA LEU A 13 -8.40 1.59 55.77
C LEU A 13 -7.25 2.02 54.83
N ILE A 14 -6.39 1.06 54.46
CA ILE A 14 -5.39 1.26 53.39
C ILE A 14 -6.13 1.29 52.07
N LEU A 15 -6.48 2.49 51.57
CA LEU A 15 -6.85 2.70 50.18
C LEU A 15 -5.58 2.55 49.36
N SER A 16 -5.35 1.38 48.78
CA SER A 16 -4.41 1.19 47.67
C SER A 16 -4.92 1.98 46.47
N LEU A 17 -4.39 3.19 46.32
CA LEU A 17 -4.52 3.96 45.08
C LEU A 17 -3.79 3.18 43.97
N PHE A 18 -4.54 2.34 43.27
CA PHE A 18 -4.13 1.93 41.94
C PHE A 18 -4.13 3.21 41.08
N SER A 19 -2.97 3.82 40.97
CA SER A 19 -2.74 4.83 39.94
C SER A 19 -2.89 4.13 38.60
N PHE A 20 -4.10 4.14 38.06
CA PHE A 20 -4.24 4.00 36.63
C PHE A 20 -3.47 5.19 36.03
N ASN A 21 -2.27 4.91 35.51
CA ASN A 21 -1.68 5.81 34.57
C ASN A 21 -2.70 5.90 33.41
N ALA A 22 -3.57 6.89 33.47
CA ALA A 22 -4.29 7.36 32.30
C ALA A 22 -3.19 7.85 31.35
N PHE A 23 -2.70 6.97 30.49
CA PHE A 23 -2.01 7.42 29.27
C PHE A 23 -2.97 8.43 28.65
N ALA A 24 -2.54 9.68 28.53
CA ALA A 24 -3.31 10.67 27.81
C ALA A 24 -3.65 10.04 26.49
N ALA A 25 -4.95 9.82 26.23
CA ALA A 25 -5.42 9.25 25.00
C ALA A 25 -4.85 10.08 23.86
N GLY A 26 -3.79 9.59 23.25
CA GLY A 26 -3.09 10.23 22.14
C GLY A 26 -3.89 10.01 20.86
N LYS A 27 -3.49 10.68 19.82
CA LYS A 27 -4.01 10.41 18.47
C LYS A 27 -2.86 10.10 17.51
N LEU A 28 -3.20 9.43 16.42
CA LEU A 28 -2.34 9.11 15.31
C LEU A 28 -3.09 9.46 14.01
N ASN A 29 -2.52 10.33 13.19
CA ASN A 29 -3.06 10.66 11.88
C ASN A 29 -2.31 9.83 10.83
N LEU A 30 -2.99 8.85 10.25
CA LEU A 30 -2.46 7.95 9.23
C LEU A 30 -2.96 8.37 7.84
N TYR A 31 -2.06 8.61 6.89
CA TYR A 31 -2.37 8.88 5.50
C TYR A 31 -2.05 7.64 4.67
N ASN A 32 -3.05 6.98 4.15
CA ASN A 32 -2.93 5.65 3.57
C ASN A 32 -3.70 5.52 2.25
N TRP A 33 -3.57 4.40 1.60
CA TRP A 33 -4.41 4.00 0.48
C TRP A 33 -5.82 3.67 0.95
N ALA A 34 -6.83 3.86 0.09
CA ALA A 34 -8.18 3.39 0.35
C ALA A 34 -8.22 1.85 0.43
N ASP A 35 -9.14 1.31 1.22
CA ASP A 35 -9.39 -0.14 1.37
C ASP A 35 -8.14 -0.99 1.68
N TYR A 36 -7.22 -0.45 2.48
CA TYR A 36 -5.90 -1.06 2.71
C TYR A 36 -5.61 -1.41 4.16
N THR A 37 -6.37 -0.89 5.12
CA THR A 37 -6.27 -1.19 6.55
C THR A 37 -7.64 -1.54 7.10
N PRO A 38 -7.86 -2.75 7.65
CA PRO A 38 -9.15 -3.11 8.20
C PRO A 38 -9.47 -2.35 9.49
N ASP A 39 -10.72 -1.96 9.67
CA ASP A 39 -11.22 -1.28 10.86
C ASP A 39 -10.95 -2.10 12.15
N GLU A 40 -10.99 -3.43 12.06
CA GLU A 40 -10.73 -4.32 13.18
C GLU A 40 -9.28 -4.21 13.68
N LEU A 41 -8.32 -4.01 12.79
CA LEU A 41 -6.92 -3.78 13.16
C LEU A 41 -6.75 -2.44 13.88
N ILE A 42 -7.41 -1.40 13.38
CA ILE A 42 -7.44 -0.07 14.02
C ILE A 42 -8.05 -0.18 15.41
N LYS A 43 -9.22 -0.79 15.55
CA LYS A 43 -9.89 -1.00 16.84
C LYS A 43 -9.03 -1.80 17.81
N LYS A 44 -8.32 -2.83 17.32
CA LYS A 44 -7.38 -3.62 18.14
C LYS A 44 -6.26 -2.74 18.67
N PHE A 45 -5.64 -1.92 17.80
CA PHE A 45 -4.59 -0.97 18.21
C PHE A 45 -5.10 0.04 19.25
N GLU A 46 -6.25 0.64 19.02
CA GLU A 46 -6.88 1.61 19.92
C GLU A 46 -7.19 0.98 21.28
N ALA A 47 -7.70 -0.26 21.30
CA ALA A 47 -8.01 -0.99 22.52
C ALA A 47 -6.76 -1.35 23.33
N GLU A 48 -5.66 -1.72 22.67
CA GLU A 48 -4.41 -2.09 23.33
C GLU A 48 -3.60 -0.89 23.84
N THR A 49 -3.71 0.27 23.17
CA THR A 49 -2.83 1.41 23.42
C THR A 49 -3.54 2.65 23.97
N GLY A 50 -4.85 2.76 23.80
CA GLY A 50 -5.61 3.98 24.06
C GLY A 50 -5.35 5.12 23.06
N ILE A 51 -4.62 4.87 21.98
CA ILE A 51 -4.29 5.86 20.95
C ILE A 51 -5.35 5.80 19.86
N GLN A 52 -6.09 6.88 19.68
CA GLN A 52 -7.08 7.00 18.59
C GLN A 52 -6.39 7.14 17.24
N VAL A 53 -6.80 6.37 16.22
CA VAL A 53 -6.27 6.46 14.85
C VAL A 53 -7.27 7.17 13.94
N ILE A 54 -6.81 8.19 13.24
CA ILE A 54 -7.57 8.92 12.22
C ILE A 54 -6.93 8.59 10.87
N VAL A 55 -7.70 7.98 9.98
CA VAL A 55 -7.23 7.55 8.65
C VAL A 55 -7.79 8.51 7.60
N ASP A 56 -6.90 9.14 6.83
CA ASP A 56 -7.22 9.81 5.57
C ASP A 56 -6.63 9.01 4.42
N THR A 57 -7.22 9.11 3.22
CA THR A 57 -6.81 8.31 2.07
C THR A 57 -6.33 9.13 0.89
N TYR A 58 -5.54 8.49 0.02
CA TYR A 58 -5.09 9.01 -1.27
C TYR A 58 -5.15 7.91 -2.34
N ASP A 59 -5.10 8.31 -3.60
CA ASP A 59 -5.33 7.47 -4.78
C ASP A 59 -4.05 7.17 -5.60
N SER A 60 -2.93 7.86 -5.29
CA SER A 60 -1.64 7.64 -5.95
C SER A 60 -0.46 8.14 -5.11
N ASN A 61 0.72 7.57 -5.32
CA ASN A 61 1.96 8.05 -4.70
C ASN A 61 2.25 9.52 -5.06
N GLU A 62 1.90 9.93 -6.28
CA GLU A 62 2.07 11.30 -6.75
C GLU A 62 1.19 12.27 -5.95
N THR A 63 -0.05 11.89 -5.63
CA THR A 63 -0.94 12.66 -4.74
C THR A 63 -0.34 12.80 -3.34
N LEU A 64 0.17 11.72 -2.77
CA LEU A 64 0.87 11.73 -1.48
C LEU A 64 2.10 12.66 -1.53
N LEU A 65 2.99 12.48 -2.52
CA LEU A 65 4.20 13.29 -2.66
C LEU A 65 3.87 14.78 -2.80
N ALA A 66 2.93 15.13 -3.68
CA ALA A 66 2.50 16.51 -3.88
C ALA A 66 1.95 17.14 -2.58
N LYS A 67 1.21 16.38 -1.79
CA LYS A 67 0.69 16.81 -0.48
C LYS A 67 1.81 17.15 0.50
N LEU A 68 2.83 16.28 0.59
CA LEU A 68 3.98 16.51 1.46
C LEU A 68 4.85 17.68 0.98
N GLN A 69 5.09 17.79 -0.33
CA GLN A 69 5.85 18.91 -0.92
C GLN A 69 5.16 20.26 -0.66
N ALA A 70 3.85 20.35 -0.88
CA ALA A 70 3.08 21.57 -0.66
C ALA A 70 3.10 22.07 0.78
N SER A 71 3.27 21.18 1.76
CA SER A 71 3.32 21.49 3.19
C SER A 71 4.76 21.57 3.74
N GLY A 72 5.79 21.34 2.94
CA GLY A 72 7.18 21.22 3.40
C GLY A 72 7.38 20.03 4.36
N GLY A 73 6.60 18.97 4.19
CA GLY A 73 6.58 17.78 5.05
C GLY A 73 5.60 17.85 6.21
N SER A 74 5.29 19.03 6.72
CA SER A 74 4.40 19.23 7.88
C SER A 74 2.90 19.15 7.50
N SER A 75 2.48 18.03 6.90
CA SER A 75 1.14 17.83 6.37
C SER A 75 0.03 17.63 7.41
N GLY A 76 0.40 17.48 8.68
CA GLY A 76 -0.53 17.13 9.76
C GLY A 76 -0.69 15.62 9.98
N TYR A 77 -0.07 14.80 9.13
CA TYR A 77 -0.01 13.35 9.29
C TYR A 77 1.20 12.92 10.12
N ASP A 78 1.05 11.82 10.84
CA ASP A 78 2.09 11.23 11.67
C ASP A 78 2.74 10.03 10.96
N LEU A 79 1.97 9.32 10.14
CA LEU A 79 2.43 8.23 9.28
C LEU A 79 1.84 8.36 7.87
N ALA A 80 2.58 7.89 6.89
CA ALA A 80 2.15 7.70 5.51
C ALA A 80 2.65 6.35 4.97
N VAL A 81 2.07 5.86 3.86
CA VAL A 81 2.34 4.50 3.33
C VAL A 81 2.74 4.55 1.85
N PRO A 82 3.87 5.18 1.48
CA PRO A 82 4.35 5.21 0.11
C PRO A 82 4.99 3.88 -0.33
N SER A 83 5.02 3.67 -1.65
CA SER A 83 5.79 2.61 -2.26
C SER A 83 7.30 2.92 -2.24
N GLN A 84 8.14 1.87 -2.33
CA GLN A 84 9.59 1.91 -2.11
C GLN A 84 10.33 3.04 -2.83
N HIS A 85 10.02 3.28 -4.08
CA HIS A 85 10.68 4.31 -4.89
C HIS A 85 10.28 5.73 -4.49
N PHE A 86 9.05 5.92 -4.01
CA PHE A 86 8.63 7.19 -3.42
C PHE A 86 9.23 7.41 -2.03
N VAL A 87 9.46 6.35 -1.23
CA VAL A 87 10.26 6.47 0.01
C VAL A 87 11.64 7.06 -0.31
N GLU A 88 12.31 6.53 -1.34
CA GLU A 88 13.63 7.03 -1.77
C GLU A 88 13.59 8.50 -2.21
N ILE A 89 12.57 8.90 -2.99
CA ILE A 89 12.36 10.29 -3.41
C ILE A 89 12.13 11.18 -2.19
N MET A 90 11.24 10.78 -1.28
CA MET A 90 10.90 11.56 -0.08
C MET A 90 12.09 11.72 0.87
N ILE A 91 12.96 10.69 0.99
CA ILE A 91 14.22 10.81 1.74
C ILE A 91 15.15 11.84 1.10
N LYS A 92 15.35 11.76 -0.23
CA LYS A 92 16.21 12.70 -0.98
C LYS A 92 15.71 14.16 -0.93
N GLU A 93 14.40 14.34 -0.85
CA GLU A 93 13.77 15.67 -0.75
C GLU A 93 13.60 16.14 0.71
N GLU A 94 14.11 15.39 1.68
CA GLU A 94 14.02 15.71 3.12
C GLU A 94 12.58 15.91 3.61
N LEU A 95 11.63 15.13 3.07
CA LEU A 95 10.22 15.18 3.43
C LEU A 95 9.85 14.22 4.56
N LEU A 96 10.79 13.38 5.01
CA LEU A 96 10.57 12.39 6.07
C LEU A 96 11.36 12.71 7.33
N GLU A 97 10.81 12.36 8.49
CA GLU A 97 11.54 12.31 9.76
C GLU A 97 12.37 11.03 9.84
N MET A 98 13.57 11.15 10.38
CA MET A 98 14.37 9.99 10.75
C MET A 98 13.80 9.36 12.01
N VAL A 99 13.41 8.10 11.92
CA VAL A 99 12.88 7.31 13.03
C VAL A 99 14.04 6.53 13.67
N SER A 100 14.64 7.10 14.71
CA SER A 100 15.70 6.40 15.45
C SER A 100 15.18 5.13 16.12
N GLY A 101 15.97 4.04 16.06
CA GLY A 101 15.71 2.81 16.79
C GLY A 101 14.67 1.89 16.15
N ILE A 102 14.39 1.99 14.84
CA ILE A 102 13.51 1.02 14.15
C ILE A 102 13.99 -0.41 14.40
N LYS A 103 15.31 -0.67 14.28
CA LYS A 103 15.89 -2.00 14.50
C LYS A 103 15.79 -2.49 15.94
N ASP A 104 15.60 -1.58 16.88
CA ASP A 104 15.46 -1.88 18.33
C ASP A 104 13.99 -2.07 18.73
N MET A 105 13.05 -1.85 17.82
CA MET A 105 11.63 -2.09 18.10
C MET A 105 11.41 -3.59 18.38
N PRO A 106 10.65 -3.95 19.43
CA PRO A 106 10.48 -5.34 19.86
C PRO A 106 10.03 -6.32 18.77
N ASN A 107 9.21 -5.86 17.82
CA ASN A 107 8.67 -6.68 16.75
C ASN A 107 9.51 -6.65 15.46
N TYR A 108 10.57 -5.84 15.38
CA TYR A 108 11.47 -5.83 14.22
C TYR A 108 12.13 -7.20 13.98
N LYS A 109 12.30 -8.00 15.01
CA LYS A 109 12.83 -9.38 14.93
C LYS A 109 12.04 -10.30 14.01
N TYR A 110 10.78 -9.99 13.73
CA TYR A 110 9.91 -10.75 12.83
C TYR A 110 10.08 -10.37 11.35
N VAL A 111 10.71 -9.24 11.06
CA VAL A 111 10.98 -8.83 9.67
C VAL A 111 11.99 -9.79 9.06
N ALA A 112 11.64 -10.42 7.94
CA ALA A 112 12.53 -11.33 7.23
C ALA A 112 13.83 -10.64 6.79
N LYS A 113 14.96 -11.33 6.87
CA LYS A 113 16.30 -10.76 6.62
C LYS A 113 16.43 -10.05 5.27
N GLN A 114 15.78 -10.57 4.24
CA GLN A 114 15.79 -9.97 2.90
C GLN A 114 15.08 -8.62 2.80
N PHE A 115 14.24 -8.28 3.79
CA PHE A 115 13.52 -7.01 3.88
C PHE A 115 14.10 -6.07 4.93
N GLN A 116 15.22 -6.45 5.57
CA GLN A 116 15.95 -5.61 6.51
C GLN A 116 16.97 -4.76 5.77
N GLY A 117 16.96 -3.44 5.98
CA GLY A 117 17.85 -2.49 5.30
C GLY A 117 17.66 -2.49 3.78
N PRO A 118 16.44 -2.28 3.27
CA PRO A 118 16.17 -2.32 1.84
C PRO A 118 16.95 -1.24 1.10
N SER A 119 17.17 -1.42 -0.21
CA SER A 119 18.01 -0.51 -1.03
C SER A 119 17.57 0.95 -0.99
N PHE A 120 16.27 1.22 -0.84
CA PHE A 120 15.71 2.56 -0.73
C PHE A 120 15.85 3.20 0.67
N ASP A 121 16.14 2.39 1.71
CA ASP A 121 16.44 2.83 3.08
C ASP A 121 17.49 1.89 3.72
N PRO A 122 18.77 1.91 3.26
CA PRO A 122 19.78 0.93 3.68
C PRO A 122 20.08 0.97 5.18
N GLY A 123 19.89 2.14 5.80
CA GLY A 123 20.04 2.33 7.24
C GLY A 123 18.88 1.79 8.06
N GLN A 124 17.72 1.56 7.46
CA GLN A 124 16.44 1.32 8.13
C GLN A 124 16.12 2.44 9.14
N ASN A 125 16.25 3.67 8.67
CA ASN A 125 16.08 4.85 9.52
C ASN A 125 14.78 5.61 9.25
N TYR A 126 14.05 5.26 8.19
CA TYR A 126 12.87 6.01 7.76
C TYR A 126 11.62 5.15 7.63
N SER A 127 11.76 3.84 7.40
CA SER A 127 10.66 3.00 6.97
C SER A 127 10.55 1.68 7.73
N THR A 128 9.32 1.21 7.95
CA THR A 128 9.01 -0.17 8.33
C THR A 128 8.12 -0.81 7.27
N PRO A 129 8.25 -2.14 7.01
CA PRO A 129 7.47 -2.79 5.97
C PRO A 129 5.97 -2.72 6.27
N TYR A 130 5.17 -2.59 5.19
CA TYR A 130 3.72 -2.66 5.25
C TYR A 130 3.23 -3.87 4.45
N GLN A 131 3.00 -3.74 3.15
CA GLN A 131 2.62 -4.84 2.26
C GLN A 131 3.37 -4.76 0.93
N MET A 132 3.28 -5.82 0.12
CA MET A 132 3.88 -5.88 -1.20
C MET A 132 3.00 -6.65 -2.16
N GLY A 133 3.09 -6.32 -3.44
CA GLY A 133 2.34 -6.97 -4.49
C GLY A 133 2.80 -6.54 -5.88
N SER A 134 1.90 -6.69 -6.84
CA SER A 134 2.16 -6.32 -8.23
C SER A 134 0.99 -5.58 -8.86
N ALA A 135 1.30 -4.76 -9.87
CA ALA A 135 0.34 -4.11 -10.74
C ALA A 135 0.43 -4.68 -12.15
N SER A 136 -0.74 -4.97 -12.71
CA SER A 136 -0.96 -5.47 -14.07
C SER A 136 -2.40 -5.12 -14.47
N PHE A 137 -3.13 -6.05 -15.03
CA PHE A 137 -4.56 -5.89 -15.29
C PHE A 137 -5.32 -7.16 -14.86
N ALA A 138 -6.60 -7.00 -14.58
CA ALA A 138 -7.51 -8.11 -14.37
C ALA A 138 -8.70 -8.01 -15.33
N TYR A 139 -9.31 -9.14 -15.61
CA TYR A 139 -10.41 -9.24 -16.58
C TYR A 139 -11.46 -10.25 -16.13
N ARG A 140 -12.69 -10.07 -16.63
CA ARG A 140 -13.80 -11.02 -16.50
C ARG A 140 -13.61 -12.15 -17.51
N ALA A 141 -13.18 -13.33 -17.07
CA ALA A 141 -12.84 -14.45 -17.95
C ALA A 141 -14.02 -14.92 -18.80
N ASP A 142 -15.25 -14.83 -18.31
CA ASP A 142 -16.47 -15.20 -19.05
C ASP A 142 -16.84 -14.18 -20.15
N SER A 143 -16.24 -12.99 -20.13
CA SER A 143 -16.57 -11.87 -21.02
C SER A 143 -15.41 -11.46 -21.95
N TYR A 144 -14.21 -11.96 -21.68
CA TYR A 144 -13.00 -11.64 -22.44
C TYR A 144 -12.53 -12.83 -23.25
N SER A 145 -12.30 -12.63 -24.55
CA SER A 145 -11.91 -13.69 -25.50
C SER A 145 -10.41 -14.04 -25.47
N GLY A 146 -9.56 -13.21 -24.84
CA GLY A 146 -8.12 -13.46 -24.67
C GLY A 146 -7.82 -14.24 -23.37
N ASN A 147 -6.55 -14.23 -22.97
CA ASN A 147 -6.10 -14.99 -21.81
C ASN A 147 -5.14 -14.25 -20.87
N GLY A 148 -4.87 -12.96 -21.13
CA GLY A 148 -3.98 -12.15 -20.30
C GLY A 148 -2.49 -12.53 -20.35
N SER A 149 -2.06 -13.26 -21.38
CA SER A 149 -0.69 -13.75 -21.50
C SER A 149 0.32 -12.70 -21.98
N SER A 150 -0.16 -11.54 -22.44
CA SER A 150 0.69 -10.42 -22.86
C SER A 150 0.15 -9.10 -22.33
N MET A 151 1.05 -8.24 -21.85
CA MET A 151 0.71 -6.88 -21.44
C MET A 151 0.13 -6.06 -22.60
N MET A 152 0.45 -6.44 -23.83
CA MET A 152 -0.10 -5.80 -25.03
C MET A 152 -1.60 -6.03 -25.20
N GLU A 153 -2.19 -7.08 -24.60
CA GLU A 153 -3.64 -7.30 -24.58
C GLU A 153 -4.39 -6.19 -23.84
N PHE A 154 -3.74 -5.60 -22.84
CA PHE A 154 -4.27 -4.45 -22.11
C PHE A 154 -4.15 -3.14 -22.91
N PHE A 155 -3.02 -2.93 -23.60
CA PHE A 155 -2.77 -1.68 -24.33
C PHE A 155 -3.37 -1.65 -25.74
N LYS A 156 -3.58 -2.81 -26.35
CA LYS A 156 -4.28 -2.97 -27.64
C LYS A 156 -5.46 -3.90 -27.48
N PRO A 157 -6.49 -3.46 -26.73
CA PRO A 157 -7.61 -4.32 -26.37
C PRO A 157 -8.37 -4.77 -27.61
N SER A 158 -8.88 -5.99 -27.55
CA SER A 158 -9.78 -6.55 -28.56
C SER A 158 -11.12 -5.81 -28.61
N SER A 159 -11.91 -6.04 -29.64
CA SER A 159 -13.18 -5.33 -29.85
C SER A 159 -14.23 -5.58 -28.77
N ASP A 160 -14.18 -6.71 -28.07
CA ASP A 160 -15.04 -7.04 -26.93
C ASP A 160 -14.70 -6.22 -25.67
N VAL A 161 -13.43 -5.79 -25.52
CA VAL A 161 -12.95 -4.98 -24.42
C VAL A 161 -13.05 -3.48 -24.72
N CYS A 162 -12.93 -3.07 -25.99
CA CYS A 162 -12.94 -1.65 -26.36
C CYS A 162 -14.24 -0.96 -25.91
N GLY A 163 -14.11 0.13 -25.14
CA GLY A 163 -15.23 0.83 -24.50
C GLY A 163 -15.65 0.22 -23.15
N LYS A 164 -15.02 -0.88 -22.72
CA LYS A 164 -15.22 -1.54 -21.42
C LYS A 164 -13.88 -1.78 -20.69
N LEU A 165 -12.88 -0.96 -21.00
CA LEU A 165 -11.56 -0.96 -20.39
C LEU A 165 -11.46 0.18 -19.40
N ALA A 166 -10.90 -0.07 -18.21
CA ALA A 166 -10.51 0.96 -17.29
C ALA A 166 -9.01 0.93 -16.97
N VAL A 167 -8.45 2.08 -16.69
CA VAL A 167 -7.02 2.30 -16.46
C VAL A 167 -6.82 3.03 -15.13
N PHE A 168 -5.71 2.76 -14.44
CA PHE A 168 -5.34 3.52 -13.24
C PHE A 168 -5.21 5.02 -13.52
N LYS A 169 -5.46 5.81 -12.48
CA LYS A 169 -5.14 7.24 -12.44
C LYS A 169 -3.77 7.48 -11.80
N SER A 170 -2.83 6.57 -11.99
CA SER A 170 -1.45 6.63 -11.52
C SER A 170 -0.52 6.69 -12.74
N PRO A 171 0.07 7.87 -13.05
CA PRO A 171 0.91 8.07 -14.22
C PRO A 171 2.07 7.08 -14.30
N GLU A 172 2.80 6.91 -13.20
CA GLU A 172 3.99 6.07 -13.19
C GLU A 172 3.66 4.59 -13.38
N GLU A 173 2.64 4.06 -12.70
CA GLU A 173 2.25 2.65 -12.86
C GLU A 173 1.85 2.33 -14.30
N VAL A 174 1.05 3.20 -14.91
CA VAL A 174 0.58 3.00 -16.29
C VAL A 174 1.73 3.10 -17.29
N VAL A 175 2.64 4.07 -17.10
CA VAL A 175 3.83 4.22 -17.94
C VAL A 175 4.78 3.02 -17.77
N ASN A 176 4.97 2.52 -16.55
CA ASN A 176 5.78 1.32 -16.29
C ASN A 176 5.17 0.06 -16.91
N MET A 177 3.84 -0.12 -16.84
CA MET A 177 3.14 -1.19 -17.56
C MET A 177 3.36 -1.08 -19.07
N ALA A 178 3.33 0.14 -19.64
CA ALA A 178 3.58 0.36 -21.06
C ALA A 178 5.05 0.07 -21.44
N HIS A 179 6.01 0.39 -20.57
CA HIS A 179 7.41 -0.02 -20.74
C HIS A 179 7.56 -1.53 -20.79
N LEU A 180 6.90 -2.28 -19.90
CA LEU A 180 6.90 -3.75 -19.94
C LEU A 180 6.34 -4.24 -21.29
N ALA A 181 5.19 -3.70 -21.74
CA ALA A 181 4.57 -4.07 -23.00
C ALA A 181 5.49 -3.86 -24.22
N LEU A 182 6.34 -2.82 -24.17
CA LEU A 182 7.26 -2.45 -25.26
C LEU A 182 8.65 -3.07 -25.11
N GLY A 183 8.95 -3.72 -23.97
CA GLY A 183 10.29 -4.27 -23.66
C GLY A 183 11.34 -3.20 -23.40
N SER A 184 10.95 -2.00 -22.95
CA SER A 184 11.85 -0.91 -22.57
C SER A 184 11.98 -0.78 -21.04
N GLY A 185 13.04 -0.10 -20.58
CA GLY A 185 13.33 0.05 -19.14
C GLY A 185 12.51 1.15 -18.47
N PHE A 186 12.22 0.99 -17.18
CA PHE A 186 11.63 2.04 -16.37
C PHE A 186 12.56 3.25 -16.25
N CYS A 187 12.01 4.42 -15.96
CA CYS A 187 12.77 5.67 -15.89
C CYS A 187 13.54 6.02 -17.19
N SER A 188 13.06 5.62 -18.35
CA SER A 188 13.74 5.92 -19.61
C SER A 188 13.86 7.42 -19.87
N GLU A 189 15.05 7.84 -20.29
CA GLU A 189 15.34 9.20 -20.80
C GLU A 189 15.44 9.24 -22.31
N ASP A 190 15.27 8.10 -23.00
CA ASP A 190 15.30 8.05 -24.46
C ASP A 190 14.01 8.63 -25.05
N PRO A 191 14.08 9.70 -25.84
CA PRO A 191 12.90 10.32 -26.44
C PRO A 191 12.11 9.38 -27.34
N ASN A 192 12.76 8.40 -27.99
CA ASN A 192 12.07 7.45 -28.87
C ASN A 192 11.28 6.43 -28.08
N GLU A 193 11.85 5.91 -26.96
CA GLU A 193 11.12 5.00 -26.07
C GLU A 193 9.91 5.72 -25.45
N MET A 194 10.10 6.94 -24.94
CA MET A 194 9.01 7.72 -24.35
C MET A 194 7.95 8.14 -25.38
N GLN A 195 8.35 8.38 -26.65
CA GLN A 195 7.40 8.59 -27.73
C GLN A 195 6.59 7.31 -28.03
N ALA A 196 7.23 6.15 -28.05
CA ALA A 196 6.53 4.87 -28.25
C ALA A 196 5.53 4.58 -27.13
N VAL A 197 5.90 4.86 -25.87
CA VAL A 197 4.98 4.78 -24.71
C VAL A 197 3.80 5.72 -24.90
N MET A 198 4.05 6.98 -25.26
CA MET A 198 2.99 7.98 -25.47
C MET A 198 2.04 7.54 -26.60
N ASP A 199 2.56 7.07 -27.73
CA ASP A 199 1.76 6.62 -28.87
C ASP A 199 0.88 5.42 -28.48
N LEU A 200 1.42 4.49 -27.68
CA LEU A 200 0.69 3.34 -27.17
C LEU A 200 -0.48 3.76 -26.27
N LEU A 201 -0.25 4.68 -25.34
CA LEU A 201 -1.28 5.17 -24.40
C LEU A 201 -2.35 6.00 -25.11
N VAL A 202 -1.97 6.85 -26.08
CA VAL A 202 -2.92 7.65 -26.89
C VAL A 202 -3.80 6.73 -27.75
N GLU A 203 -3.25 5.64 -28.27
CA GLU A 203 -4.04 4.65 -29.01
C GLU A 203 -4.99 3.88 -28.08
N GLN A 204 -4.50 3.41 -26.92
CA GLN A 204 -5.33 2.74 -25.92
C GLN A 204 -6.51 3.61 -25.46
N LYS A 205 -6.29 4.92 -25.28
CA LYS A 205 -7.30 5.86 -24.81
C LYS A 205 -8.61 5.80 -25.61
N LYS A 206 -8.55 5.49 -26.89
CA LYS A 206 -9.74 5.36 -27.75
C LYS A 206 -10.70 4.26 -27.29
N CYS A 207 -10.18 3.29 -26.53
CA CYS A 207 -10.94 2.17 -25.97
C CYS A 207 -11.21 2.30 -24.46
N VAL A 208 -10.64 3.30 -23.80
CA VAL A 208 -10.79 3.47 -22.34
C VAL A 208 -12.12 4.12 -21.99
N ALA A 209 -12.90 3.45 -21.15
CA ALA A 209 -14.15 3.99 -20.60
C ALA A 209 -13.89 4.95 -19.45
N VAL A 210 -12.91 4.63 -18.55
CA VAL A 210 -12.62 5.43 -17.37
C VAL A 210 -11.15 5.32 -16.94
N TYR A 211 -10.59 6.42 -16.43
CA TYR A 211 -9.34 6.47 -15.69
C TYR A 211 -9.65 6.66 -14.20
N SER A 212 -9.42 5.63 -13.39
CA SER A 212 -9.66 5.66 -11.94
C SER A 212 -8.86 4.57 -11.24
N SER A 213 -8.34 4.88 -10.05
CA SER A 213 -7.73 3.91 -9.14
C SER A 213 -8.66 3.53 -7.97
N GLU A 214 -9.90 3.99 -7.97
CA GLU A 214 -10.92 3.73 -6.96
C GLU A 214 -12.12 2.99 -7.58
N GLY A 215 -12.87 2.22 -6.79
CA GLY A 215 -14.09 1.51 -7.21
C GLY A 215 -13.85 0.48 -8.31
N ILE A 216 -12.66 -0.11 -8.35
CA ILE A 216 -12.22 -1.04 -9.42
C ILE A 216 -13.10 -2.29 -9.43
N ASN A 217 -13.25 -2.94 -8.27
CA ASN A 217 -14.04 -4.17 -8.15
C ASN A 217 -15.53 -3.94 -8.40
N ASP A 218 -16.08 -2.78 -8.01
CA ASP A 218 -17.48 -2.43 -8.27
C ASP A 218 -17.77 -2.31 -9.78
N ARG A 219 -16.87 -1.70 -10.56
CA ARG A 219 -17.01 -1.60 -12.02
C ARG A 219 -16.93 -2.97 -12.69
N LEU A 220 -16.02 -3.83 -12.25
CA LEU A 220 -15.90 -5.19 -12.77
C LEU A 220 -17.13 -6.03 -12.39
N LYS A 221 -17.61 -5.90 -11.15
CA LYS A 221 -18.78 -6.61 -10.65
C LYS A 221 -20.08 -6.19 -11.35
N SER A 222 -20.27 -4.90 -11.58
CA SER A 222 -21.43 -4.39 -12.30
C SER A 222 -21.41 -4.66 -13.79
N GLY A 223 -20.25 -5.01 -14.36
CA GLY A 223 -20.06 -5.17 -15.81
C GLY A 223 -19.96 -3.84 -16.56
N GLU A 224 -19.77 -2.71 -15.87
CA GLU A 224 -19.44 -1.41 -16.47
C GLU A 224 -18.15 -1.54 -17.30
N VAL A 225 -17.17 -2.26 -16.76
CA VAL A 225 -15.97 -2.67 -17.47
C VAL A 225 -15.76 -4.18 -17.37
N ILE A 226 -15.06 -4.77 -18.33
CA ILE A 226 -14.68 -6.19 -18.32
C ILE A 226 -13.19 -6.40 -18.17
N MET A 227 -12.40 -5.32 -18.28
CA MET A 227 -10.96 -5.31 -18.04
C MET A 227 -10.57 -4.01 -17.33
N HIS A 228 -9.70 -4.10 -16.32
CA HIS A 228 -9.21 -2.96 -15.54
C HIS A 228 -7.73 -3.14 -15.21
N ALA A 229 -6.91 -2.09 -15.28
CA ALA A 229 -5.64 -2.09 -14.58
C ALA A 229 -5.88 -2.45 -13.11
N HIS A 230 -5.09 -3.34 -12.56
CA HIS A 230 -5.41 -3.92 -11.24
C HIS A 230 -4.17 -4.29 -10.45
N TRP A 231 -4.31 -4.34 -9.14
CA TRP A 231 -3.34 -4.93 -8.24
C TRP A 231 -3.75 -6.37 -7.89
N ASP A 232 -2.76 -7.25 -7.76
CA ASP A 232 -2.95 -8.68 -7.53
C ASP A 232 -3.85 -8.99 -6.31
N GLY A 233 -3.52 -8.43 -5.15
CA GLY A 233 -4.32 -8.64 -3.94
C GLY A 233 -5.72 -8.08 -4.05
N TYR A 234 -5.88 -6.85 -4.55
CA TYR A 234 -7.22 -6.25 -4.70
C TYR A 234 -8.09 -7.00 -5.72
N SER A 235 -7.47 -7.64 -6.73
CA SER A 235 -8.19 -8.55 -7.62
C SER A 235 -8.66 -9.82 -6.91
N GLN A 236 -7.87 -10.32 -5.94
CA GLN A 236 -8.27 -11.45 -5.11
C GLN A 236 -9.44 -11.09 -4.20
N VAL A 237 -9.44 -9.88 -3.62
CA VAL A 237 -10.57 -9.35 -2.86
C VAL A 237 -11.83 -9.31 -3.74
N GLY A 238 -11.73 -8.85 -4.99
CA GLY A 238 -12.85 -8.88 -5.94
C GLY A 238 -13.46 -10.26 -6.15
N LYS A 239 -12.63 -11.33 -6.18
CA LYS A 239 -13.12 -12.72 -6.21
C LYS A 239 -13.88 -13.07 -4.94
N TRP A 240 -13.37 -12.72 -3.78
CA TRP A 240 -14.05 -12.97 -2.49
C TRP A 240 -15.38 -12.21 -2.37
N GLU A 241 -15.48 -11.07 -3.02
CA GLU A 241 -16.70 -10.25 -3.07
C GLU A 241 -17.72 -10.71 -4.14
N GLY A 242 -17.46 -11.83 -4.80
CA GLY A 242 -18.40 -12.49 -5.72
C GLY A 242 -18.21 -12.12 -7.20
N VAL A 243 -16.99 -11.75 -7.60
CA VAL A 243 -16.59 -11.69 -9.01
C VAL A 243 -15.79 -12.97 -9.33
N ASP A 244 -16.48 -14.12 -9.36
CA ASP A 244 -15.86 -15.44 -9.38
C ASP A 244 -14.93 -15.67 -10.59
N ASP A 245 -15.27 -15.10 -11.76
CA ASP A 245 -14.53 -15.18 -13.01
C ASP A 245 -13.42 -14.12 -13.13
N LEU A 246 -13.18 -13.30 -12.09
CA LEU A 246 -12.12 -12.29 -12.11
C LEU A 246 -10.75 -12.96 -12.11
N THR A 247 -9.98 -12.72 -13.17
CA THR A 247 -8.65 -13.28 -13.36
C THR A 247 -7.62 -12.17 -13.44
N TYR A 248 -6.63 -12.21 -12.56
CA TYR A 248 -5.47 -11.32 -12.63
C TYR A 248 -4.49 -11.84 -13.67
N ALA A 249 -4.04 -10.98 -14.57
CA ALA A 249 -3.10 -11.33 -15.62
C ALA A 249 -1.66 -11.29 -15.14
N TYR A 250 -0.92 -12.34 -15.45
CA TYR A 250 0.53 -12.42 -15.31
C TYR A 250 1.16 -12.50 -16.72
N PRO A 251 1.30 -11.35 -17.42
CA PRO A 251 1.85 -11.33 -18.78
C PRO A 251 3.30 -11.83 -18.82
N LYS A 252 3.70 -12.43 -19.92
CA LYS A 252 5.08 -12.93 -20.12
C LYS A 252 6.14 -11.82 -20.06
N GLU A 253 5.76 -10.59 -20.37
CA GLU A 253 6.62 -9.41 -20.26
C GLU A 253 6.91 -9.01 -18.82
N GLY A 254 6.10 -9.50 -17.87
CA GLY A 254 6.22 -9.25 -16.44
C GLY A 254 5.12 -8.37 -15.86
N VAL A 255 5.22 -8.12 -14.57
CA VAL A 255 4.33 -7.25 -13.79
C VAL A 255 5.15 -6.17 -13.06
N VAL A 256 4.52 -5.04 -12.74
CA VAL A 256 5.17 -3.97 -11.97
C VAL A 256 5.10 -4.31 -10.49
N GLY A 257 6.23 -4.63 -9.88
CA GLY A 257 6.33 -4.90 -8.44
C GLY A 257 6.34 -3.63 -7.61
N TRP A 258 5.74 -3.68 -6.44
CA TRP A 258 5.77 -2.61 -5.45
C TRP A 258 5.94 -3.17 -4.03
N PHE A 259 6.48 -2.33 -3.15
CA PHE A 259 6.70 -2.61 -1.74
C PHE A 259 6.37 -1.36 -0.94
N ASP A 260 5.26 -1.38 -0.24
CA ASP A 260 4.80 -0.27 0.57
C ASP A 260 5.38 -0.31 1.98
N SER A 261 5.65 0.86 2.51
CA SER A 261 6.27 1.02 3.81
C SER A 261 5.60 2.13 4.61
N LEU A 262 5.48 1.94 5.92
CA LEU A 262 5.16 3.04 6.84
C LEU A 262 6.36 3.95 6.95
N VAL A 263 6.13 5.23 6.73
CA VAL A 263 7.10 6.31 6.92
C VAL A 263 6.51 7.43 7.77
N MET A 264 7.36 8.21 8.40
CA MET A 264 6.98 9.37 9.21
C MET A 264 7.23 10.65 8.41
N PRO A 265 6.19 11.41 7.99
CA PRO A 265 6.37 12.70 7.35
C PRO A 265 7.08 13.70 8.27
N LYS A 266 7.91 14.57 7.69
CA LYS A 266 8.63 15.61 8.43
C LYS A 266 7.66 16.52 9.18
N GLY A 267 7.96 16.80 10.45
CA GLY A 267 7.11 17.62 11.31
C GLY A 267 5.90 16.87 11.89
N ALA A 268 5.89 15.54 11.85
CA ALA A 268 4.95 14.71 12.58
C ALA A 268 4.91 15.08 14.06
N LYS A 269 3.70 15.18 14.62
CA LYS A 269 3.53 15.69 16.00
C LYS A 269 3.44 14.57 17.04
N ASN A 270 2.95 13.41 16.62
CA ASN A 270 2.70 12.28 17.52
C ASN A 270 3.73 11.16 17.31
N ILE A 271 5.03 11.51 17.41
CA ILE A 271 6.17 10.63 17.06
C ILE A 271 6.12 9.29 17.82
N GLU A 272 5.89 9.29 19.13
CA GLU A 272 5.87 8.06 19.92
C GLU A 272 4.65 7.20 19.61
N ASN A 273 3.50 7.80 19.30
CA ASN A 273 2.32 7.07 18.84
C ASN A 273 2.57 6.42 17.47
N ALA A 274 3.25 7.14 16.56
CA ALA A 274 3.65 6.61 15.27
C ALA A 274 4.61 5.42 15.38
N LYS A 275 5.64 5.51 16.24
CA LYS A 275 6.55 4.40 16.56
C LYS A 275 5.81 3.20 17.15
N THR A 276 4.85 3.47 18.05
CA THR A 276 4.01 2.42 18.65
C THR A 276 3.22 1.68 17.56
N PHE A 277 2.64 2.40 16.60
CA PHE A 277 1.90 1.79 15.49
C PHE A 277 2.83 1.02 14.53
N MET A 278 4.00 1.58 14.19
CA MET A 278 5.01 0.87 13.39
C MET A 278 5.40 -0.46 14.03
N ASN A 279 5.70 -0.45 15.35
CA ASN A 279 6.01 -1.67 16.08
C ASN A 279 4.83 -2.65 16.14
N PHE A 280 3.62 -2.14 16.37
CA PHE A 280 2.40 -2.95 16.45
C PHE A 280 2.14 -3.72 15.16
N LEU A 281 2.31 -3.09 13.99
CA LEU A 281 2.09 -3.74 12.69
C LEU A 281 3.12 -4.84 12.39
N MET A 282 4.34 -4.72 12.85
CA MET A 282 5.35 -5.77 12.65
C MET A 282 5.11 -7.04 13.50
N HIS A 283 4.05 -7.09 14.36
CA HIS A 283 3.66 -8.31 15.03
C HIS A 283 2.96 -9.27 14.03
N PRO A 284 3.32 -10.58 14.00
CA PRO A 284 2.80 -11.52 13.02
C PRO A 284 1.28 -11.59 12.89
N GLU A 285 0.56 -11.58 14.02
CA GLU A 285 -0.91 -11.59 14.02
C GLU A 285 -1.49 -10.32 13.38
N ASN A 286 -0.95 -9.15 13.71
CA ASN A 286 -1.42 -7.87 13.20
C ASN A 286 -1.14 -7.72 11.71
N MET A 287 0.03 -8.16 11.27
CA MET A 287 0.38 -8.19 9.85
C MET A 287 -0.51 -9.18 9.06
N ALA A 288 -0.84 -10.32 9.66
CA ALA A 288 -1.79 -11.25 9.04
C ALA A 288 -3.21 -10.65 8.89
N MET A 289 -3.65 -9.81 9.83
CA MET A 289 -4.93 -9.10 9.69
C MET A 289 -4.95 -8.21 8.45
N LEU A 290 -3.83 -7.50 8.15
CA LEU A 290 -3.70 -6.75 6.91
C LEU A 290 -3.78 -7.66 5.68
N SER A 291 -2.98 -8.73 5.65
CA SER A 291 -2.95 -9.65 4.51
C SER A 291 -4.29 -10.36 4.30
N ASN A 292 -4.98 -10.75 5.35
CA ASN A 292 -6.31 -11.37 5.26
C ASN A 292 -7.37 -10.41 4.70
N PHE A 293 -7.22 -9.09 4.94
CA PHE A 293 -8.15 -8.09 4.46
C PHE A 293 -7.86 -7.69 3.01
N ALA A 294 -6.62 -7.27 2.74
CA ALA A 294 -6.25 -6.69 1.45
C ALA A 294 -5.67 -7.71 0.45
N ALA A 295 -5.49 -8.97 0.89
CA ALA A 295 -4.96 -10.07 0.11
C ALA A 295 -3.53 -9.87 -0.44
N TYR A 296 -2.70 -9.08 0.23
CA TYR A 296 -1.32 -8.86 -0.21
C TYR A 296 -0.29 -9.64 0.62
N ALA A 297 0.85 -9.91 0.01
CA ALA A 297 2.01 -10.45 0.69
C ALA A 297 2.63 -9.42 1.64
N ASN A 298 3.43 -9.88 2.60
CA ASN A 298 4.09 -9.04 3.59
C ASN A 298 5.50 -9.53 3.95
N ALA A 299 6.23 -8.74 4.73
CA ALA A 299 7.62 -9.00 5.10
C ALA A 299 7.78 -9.82 6.40
N ILE A 300 6.71 -10.34 6.98
CA ILE A 300 6.69 -11.04 8.27
C ILE A 300 6.34 -12.52 8.05
N PRO A 301 7.32 -13.44 7.91
CA PRO A 301 7.04 -14.84 7.58
C PRO A 301 6.12 -15.54 8.58
N GLU A 302 6.27 -15.25 9.86
CA GLU A 302 5.46 -15.87 10.92
C GLU A 302 3.98 -15.50 10.84
N SER A 303 3.60 -14.47 10.06
CA SER A 303 2.21 -14.10 9.80
C SER A 303 1.42 -15.24 9.16
N VAL A 304 2.08 -16.17 8.45
CA VAL A 304 1.43 -17.35 7.84
C VAL A 304 0.63 -18.19 8.83
N ASN A 305 1.01 -18.18 10.12
CA ASN A 305 0.31 -18.92 11.17
C ASN A 305 -1.07 -18.33 11.52
N TYR A 306 -1.34 -17.10 11.09
CA TYR A 306 -2.57 -16.35 11.37
C TYR A 306 -3.37 -16.03 10.10
N LEU A 307 -2.91 -16.49 8.92
CA LEU A 307 -3.65 -16.33 7.68
C LEU A 307 -4.90 -17.21 7.67
N THR A 308 -5.99 -16.67 7.13
CA THR A 308 -7.21 -17.46 6.85
C THR A 308 -6.95 -18.50 5.76
N GLU A 309 -7.80 -19.53 5.70
CA GLU A 309 -7.70 -20.53 4.63
C GLU A 309 -7.97 -19.92 3.25
N GLU A 310 -8.82 -18.88 3.17
CA GLU A 310 -9.05 -18.14 1.92
C GLU A 310 -7.78 -17.45 1.45
N MET A 311 -7.06 -16.77 2.38
CA MET A 311 -5.79 -16.10 2.04
C MET A 311 -4.69 -17.10 1.65
N LYS A 312 -4.57 -18.24 2.33
CA LYS A 312 -3.61 -19.30 1.97
C LYS A 312 -3.85 -19.90 0.59
N ASN A 313 -5.13 -19.92 0.16
CA ASN A 313 -5.54 -20.46 -1.13
C ASN A 313 -5.77 -19.37 -2.19
N ALA A 314 -5.38 -18.14 -1.93
CA ALA A 314 -5.53 -17.01 -2.87
C ALA A 314 -4.69 -17.25 -4.13
N THR A 315 -5.33 -17.30 -5.29
CA THR A 315 -4.66 -17.63 -6.56
C THR A 315 -4.14 -16.42 -7.32
N ASN A 316 -4.80 -15.26 -7.19
CA ASN A 316 -4.43 -14.07 -7.95
C ASN A 316 -3.12 -13.40 -7.46
N ILE A 317 -2.62 -13.80 -6.27
CA ILE A 317 -1.37 -13.29 -5.69
C ILE A 317 -0.18 -14.25 -5.85
N GLN A 318 -0.38 -15.35 -6.54
CA GLN A 318 0.67 -16.35 -6.79
C GLN A 318 1.33 -16.06 -8.14
N VAL A 319 2.48 -15.37 -8.10
CA VAL A 319 3.25 -15.09 -9.31
C VAL A 319 3.72 -16.42 -9.93
N PRO A 320 3.33 -16.75 -11.17
CA PRO A 320 3.77 -17.98 -11.80
C PRO A 320 5.29 -17.99 -12.06
N ASP A 321 5.89 -19.19 -12.02
CA ASP A 321 7.31 -19.35 -12.30
C ASP A 321 7.68 -18.77 -13.68
N GLY A 322 8.76 -17.99 -13.69
CA GLY A 322 9.30 -17.39 -14.91
C GLY A 322 8.66 -16.05 -15.32
N ILE A 323 7.65 -15.57 -14.62
CA ILE A 323 7.12 -14.22 -14.85
C ILE A 323 8.01 -13.20 -14.12
N PRO A 324 8.57 -12.20 -14.83
CA PRO A 324 9.36 -11.15 -14.20
C PRO A 324 8.50 -10.25 -13.30
N VAL A 325 9.02 -9.94 -12.11
CA VAL A 325 8.49 -8.87 -11.26
C VAL A 325 9.51 -7.74 -11.29
N VAL A 326 9.16 -6.64 -11.95
CA VAL A 326 10.05 -5.48 -12.12
C VAL A 326 9.58 -4.36 -11.22
N PHE A 327 10.38 -4.04 -10.21
CA PHE A 327 9.99 -3.03 -9.22
C PHE A 327 10.11 -1.61 -9.76
N GLY A 328 9.12 -0.76 -9.40
CA GLY A 328 9.17 0.68 -9.63
C GLY A 328 10.46 1.29 -9.08
N GLN A 329 11.01 2.30 -9.76
CA GLN A 329 12.29 2.92 -9.47
C GLN A 329 12.14 4.41 -9.19
N ALA A 330 12.99 4.96 -8.33
CA ALA A 330 13.05 6.40 -8.13
C ALA A 330 13.66 7.07 -9.37
N CYS A 331 12.82 7.50 -10.27
CA CYS A 331 13.24 8.20 -11.48
C CYS A 331 13.90 9.53 -11.16
N ASN A 332 14.93 9.91 -11.93
CA ASN A 332 15.48 11.24 -11.82
C ASN A 332 14.52 12.31 -12.42
N LYS A 333 14.79 13.59 -12.15
CA LYS A 333 13.90 14.69 -12.57
C LYS A 333 13.62 14.74 -14.08
N LYS A 334 14.57 14.29 -14.91
CA LYS A 334 14.39 14.28 -16.37
C LYS A 334 13.41 13.20 -16.80
N ALA A 335 13.62 11.97 -16.32
CA ALA A 335 12.71 10.86 -16.57
C ALA A 335 11.31 11.16 -16.02
N GLN A 336 11.20 11.69 -14.79
CA GLN A 336 9.92 12.09 -14.21
C GLN A 336 9.19 13.12 -15.08
N SER A 337 9.89 14.16 -15.54
CA SER A 337 9.29 15.16 -16.44
C SER A 337 8.81 14.57 -17.77
N LEU A 338 9.45 13.51 -18.27
CA LEU A 338 9.00 12.80 -19.44
C LEU A 338 7.74 11.96 -19.18
N ILE A 339 7.67 11.29 -18.04
CA ILE A 339 6.46 10.57 -17.58
C ILE A 339 5.27 11.54 -17.49
N ASP A 340 5.46 12.69 -16.81
CA ASP A 340 4.44 13.73 -16.68
C ASP A 340 3.95 14.25 -18.03
N LYS A 341 4.88 14.45 -18.98
CA LYS A 341 4.56 14.89 -20.34
C LYS A 341 3.75 13.84 -21.11
N VAL A 342 4.16 12.57 -21.02
CA VAL A 342 3.44 11.44 -21.63
C VAL A 342 2.02 11.39 -21.08
N TRP A 343 1.88 11.42 -19.75
CA TRP A 343 0.58 11.38 -19.09
C TRP A 343 -0.32 12.55 -19.48
N THR A 344 0.21 13.77 -19.38
CA THR A 344 -0.52 14.99 -19.76
C THR A 344 -1.02 14.92 -21.19
N LYS A 345 -0.17 14.42 -22.10
CA LYS A 345 -0.56 14.27 -23.52
C LYS A 345 -1.60 13.18 -23.72
N THR A 346 -1.50 12.08 -23.00
CA THR A 346 -2.50 11.01 -23.01
C THR A 346 -3.85 11.52 -22.54
N MET A 347 -3.90 12.38 -21.52
CA MET A 347 -5.16 12.86 -20.93
C MET A 347 -5.83 13.97 -21.76
N GLN A 348 -5.12 14.67 -22.67
CA GLN A 348 -5.69 15.64 -23.64
C GLN A 348 -6.51 14.95 -24.73
#